data_f079089f89586f3bd4ede13f38a12baf
#
_entry.id   f079089f89586f3bd4ede13f38a12baf
#
_cell.length_a   1.000
_cell.length_b   1.000
_cell.length_c   1.000
_cell.angle_alpha   90.00
_cell.angle_beta   90.00
_cell.angle_gamma   90.00
#
_symmetry.space_group_name_H-M   'P 1'
#
loop_
_entity.id
_entity.type
_entity.pdbx_description
1 polymer ?
#
loop_
_entity_poly.entity_id
_entity_poly.type
_entity_poly.pdbx_seq_one_letter_code
_entity_poly.pdbx_strand_id
1 'polypeptide(L)'
;MDDRGDDMIYTDSFVYMPELNTPRLRIRRMTMQDAADIYRYSRDPEVARHVLWDAHRSIGESRSYIRYMLRRYRAHEPASWGIEWLETGRVIGTIGFMWIQEDNNAAEVGYSLAREFWNRGIMTEALKAVIGHGFMGMNLNRIEAQHETTNPASGAVMRKCHMLKEGTLRGRLFNKGRYVDVDLYAILRKDYRHR
;
A
#
# COMPACT_ATOMS: atom_id res chain seq x y z
N MET A 1 37.41 4.80 -11.86
CA MET A 1 36.96 5.45 -10.61
C MET A 1 35.52 5.04 -10.42
N ASP A 2 35.34 4.07 -9.60
CA ASP A 2 34.06 3.36 -9.36
C ASP A 2 33.38 4.08 -8.18
N ASP A 3 32.41 4.91 -8.48
CA ASP A 3 31.62 5.64 -7.47
C ASP A 3 30.45 4.74 -7.04
N ARG A 4 30.77 3.73 -6.24
CA ARG A 4 29.78 2.91 -5.50
C ARG A 4 29.49 3.54 -4.15
N GLY A 5 29.09 4.78 -4.16
CA GLY A 5 28.59 5.46 -2.97
C GLY A 5 27.10 5.66 -3.11
N ASP A 6 26.28 4.65 -2.75
CA ASP A 6 24.91 4.81 -2.25
C ASP A 6 24.13 3.47 -2.13
N ASP A 7 24.81 2.37 -1.80
CA ASP A 7 24.16 1.05 -1.63
C ASP A 7 23.35 0.90 -0.32
N MET A 8 23.16 2.00 0.45
CA MET A 8 22.62 1.93 1.82
C MET A 8 21.17 2.39 1.99
N ILE A 9 20.45 2.72 0.91
CA ILE A 9 19.18 3.48 1.05
C ILE A 9 17.95 2.58 1.22
N TYR A 10 17.92 1.37 0.66
CA TYR A 10 16.71 0.54 0.67
C TYR A 10 16.46 -0.15 2.01
N THR A 11 17.47 -0.78 2.57
CA THR A 11 17.41 -1.47 3.86
C THR A 11 17.04 -0.53 4.98
N ASP A 12 17.59 0.69 4.99
CA ASP A 12 17.33 1.67 6.04
C ASP A 12 15.89 2.21 6.02
N SER A 13 15.29 2.38 4.85
CA SER A 13 13.90 2.84 4.73
C SER A 13 12.87 1.84 5.25
N PHE A 14 13.17 0.52 5.18
CA PHE A 14 12.33 -0.50 5.82
C PHE A 14 12.71 -0.76 7.27
N VAL A 15 13.97 -0.55 7.64
CA VAL A 15 14.40 -0.56 9.06
C VAL A 15 13.53 0.38 9.88
N TYR A 16 13.24 1.57 9.36
CA TYR A 16 12.54 2.58 10.12
C TYR A 16 11.05 2.68 9.80
N MET A 17 10.59 2.30 8.58
CA MET A 17 9.22 2.55 8.11
C MET A 17 8.68 3.84 8.73
N PRO A 18 9.14 5.01 8.25
CA PRO A 18 8.86 6.28 8.91
C PRO A 18 7.36 6.56 8.96
N GLU A 19 6.94 7.37 9.90
CA GLU A 19 5.61 7.95 9.87
C GLU A 19 5.52 8.96 8.74
N LEU A 20 4.44 8.87 7.95
CA LEU A 20 4.13 9.83 6.90
C LEU A 20 2.89 10.61 7.34
N ASN A 21 3.03 11.92 7.46
CA ASN A 21 1.95 12.78 7.90
C ASN A 21 1.38 13.57 6.72
N THR A 22 0.05 13.65 6.66
CA THR A 22 -0.70 14.41 5.68
C THR A 22 -1.74 15.29 6.42
N PRO A 23 -2.48 16.18 5.76
CA PRO A 23 -3.46 17.03 6.44
C PRO A 23 -4.51 16.26 7.25
N ARG A 24 -4.87 15.02 6.84
CA ARG A 24 -5.95 14.24 7.48
C ARG A 24 -5.49 12.90 8.04
N LEU A 25 -4.27 12.43 7.69
CA LEU A 25 -3.82 11.07 7.97
C LEU A 25 -2.47 11.06 8.67
N ARG A 26 -2.29 10.08 9.55
CA ARG A 26 -1.00 9.60 9.99
C ARG A 26 -0.81 8.15 9.51
N ILE A 27 0.14 7.96 8.63
CA ILE A 27 0.46 6.65 8.05
C ILE A 27 1.64 6.11 8.85
N ARG A 28 1.40 5.09 9.67
CA ARG A 28 2.34 4.61 10.68
C ARG A 28 2.40 3.09 10.77
N ARG A 29 3.43 2.56 11.38
CA ARG A 29 3.47 1.14 11.74
C ARG A 29 2.23 0.77 12.57
N MET A 30 1.69 -0.41 12.29
CA MET A 30 0.61 -0.99 13.08
C MET A 30 1.14 -1.52 14.41
N THR A 31 0.27 -1.53 15.41
CA THR A 31 0.47 -2.12 16.73
C THR A 31 -0.64 -3.11 17.04
N MET A 32 -0.47 -3.95 18.06
CA MET A 32 -1.53 -4.87 18.48
C MET A 32 -2.80 -4.17 18.98
N GLN A 33 -2.71 -2.89 19.34
CA GLN A 33 -3.85 -2.07 19.76
C GLN A 33 -4.79 -1.77 18.59
N ASP A 34 -4.30 -1.79 17.36
CA ASP A 34 -5.08 -1.51 16.14
C ASP A 34 -5.99 -2.68 15.73
N ALA A 35 -5.96 -3.82 16.46
CA ALA A 35 -6.66 -5.04 16.07
C ALA A 35 -8.19 -4.85 15.93
N ALA A 36 -8.80 -4.05 16.80
CA ALA A 36 -10.23 -3.77 16.74
C ALA A 36 -10.61 -2.93 15.51
N ASP A 37 -9.77 -1.95 15.15
CA ASP A 37 -9.97 -1.10 13.99
C ASP A 37 -9.76 -1.87 12.69
N ILE A 38 -8.67 -2.67 12.61
CA ILE A 38 -8.43 -3.57 11.47
C ILE A 38 -9.63 -4.52 11.30
N TYR A 39 -10.11 -5.16 12.36
CA TYR A 39 -11.24 -6.07 12.29
C TYR A 39 -12.52 -5.37 11.80
N ARG A 40 -12.77 -4.15 12.25
CA ARG A 40 -13.97 -3.38 11.90
C ARG A 40 -14.16 -3.24 10.39
N TYR A 41 -13.13 -2.92 9.65
CA TYR A 41 -13.23 -2.78 8.20
C TYR A 41 -12.93 -4.08 7.43
N SER A 42 -12.03 -4.92 7.94
CA SER A 42 -11.65 -6.15 7.24
C SER A 42 -12.75 -7.23 7.26
N ARG A 43 -13.71 -7.14 8.18
CA ARG A 43 -14.88 -8.03 8.19
C ARG A 43 -15.92 -7.69 7.13
N ASP A 44 -15.84 -6.51 6.51
CA ASP A 44 -16.76 -6.10 5.43
C ASP A 44 -16.40 -6.84 4.14
N PRO A 45 -17.31 -7.69 3.59
CA PRO A 45 -17.06 -8.43 2.34
C PRO A 45 -16.78 -7.52 1.14
N GLU A 46 -17.34 -6.30 1.11
CA GLU A 46 -17.11 -5.35 0.02
C GLU A 46 -15.67 -4.83 0.05
N VAL A 47 -15.08 -4.62 1.23
CA VAL A 47 -13.66 -4.26 1.37
C VAL A 47 -12.76 -5.41 0.91
N ALA A 48 -13.14 -6.64 1.27
CA ALA A 48 -12.37 -7.84 0.92
C ALA A 48 -12.56 -8.27 -0.56
N ARG A 49 -13.53 -7.73 -1.28
CA ARG A 49 -14.01 -8.24 -2.58
C ARG A 49 -12.90 -8.38 -3.63
N HIS A 50 -11.99 -7.42 -3.73
CA HIS A 50 -10.97 -7.32 -4.77
C HIS A 50 -9.53 -7.47 -4.26
N VAL A 51 -9.35 -7.73 -2.96
CA VAL A 51 -8.04 -7.98 -2.36
C VAL A 51 -7.81 -9.49 -2.22
N LEU A 52 -6.54 -9.88 -2.03
CA LEU A 52 -6.16 -11.30 -1.98
C LEU A 52 -6.50 -12.02 -0.66
N TRP A 53 -6.96 -11.27 0.35
CA TRP A 53 -7.39 -11.84 1.63
C TRP A 53 -8.92 -11.92 1.73
N ASP A 54 -9.43 -12.88 2.48
CA ASP A 54 -10.86 -13.02 2.74
C ASP A 54 -11.31 -12.14 3.89
N ALA A 55 -12.60 -11.75 3.89
CA ALA A 55 -13.17 -10.97 4.99
C ALA A 55 -12.91 -11.68 6.33
N HIS A 56 -12.36 -10.94 7.29
CA HIS A 56 -12.02 -11.49 8.59
C HIS A 56 -13.28 -11.94 9.35
N ARG A 57 -13.28 -13.18 9.81
CA ARG A 57 -14.38 -13.79 10.56
C ARG A 57 -14.29 -13.50 12.05
N SER A 58 -13.10 -13.15 12.55
CA SER A 58 -12.84 -12.86 13.96
C SER A 58 -11.74 -11.82 14.12
N ILE A 59 -11.73 -11.16 15.28
CA ILE A 59 -10.63 -10.28 15.68
C ILE A 59 -9.30 -11.05 15.80
N GLY A 60 -9.36 -12.37 15.98
CA GLY A 60 -8.18 -13.24 15.98
C GLY A 60 -7.43 -13.22 14.66
N GLU A 61 -8.13 -13.18 13.53
CA GLU A 61 -7.52 -13.06 12.20
C GLU A 61 -6.85 -11.70 12.01
N SER A 62 -7.48 -10.61 12.44
CA SER A 62 -6.86 -9.28 12.44
C SER A 62 -5.60 -9.22 13.30
N ARG A 63 -5.63 -9.84 14.50
CA ARG A 63 -4.43 -9.97 15.34
C ARG A 63 -3.33 -10.79 14.65
N SER A 64 -3.70 -11.84 13.92
CA SER A 64 -2.73 -12.66 13.16
C SER A 64 -2.11 -11.87 12.01
N TYR A 65 -2.90 -11.08 11.29
CA TYR A 65 -2.40 -10.16 10.28
C TYR A 65 -1.43 -9.12 10.87
N ILE A 66 -1.78 -8.48 11.99
CA ILE A 66 -0.87 -7.53 12.64
C ILE A 66 0.43 -8.22 13.09
N ARG A 67 0.36 -9.42 13.72
CA ARG A 67 1.57 -10.19 14.06
C ARG A 67 2.44 -10.48 12.85
N TYR A 68 1.82 -10.79 11.69
CA TYR A 68 2.55 -10.96 10.43
C TYR A 68 3.26 -9.68 10.03
N MET A 69 2.60 -8.52 10.05
CA MET A 69 3.23 -7.22 9.76
C MET A 69 4.36 -6.91 10.75
N LEU A 70 4.16 -7.15 12.05
CA LEU A 70 5.21 -6.92 13.06
C LEU A 70 6.46 -7.78 12.84
N ARG A 71 6.30 -9.00 12.31
CA ARG A 71 7.45 -9.83 11.90
C ARG A 71 8.18 -9.22 10.71
N ARG A 72 7.44 -8.78 9.68
CA ARG A 72 8.02 -8.13 8.50
C ARG A 72 8.77 -6.85 8.87
N TYR A 73 8.22 -6.03 9.77
CA TYR A 73 8.93 -4.84 10.28
C TYR A 73 10.26 -5.19 10.93
N ARG A 74 10.33 -6.30 11.71
CA ARG A 74 11.59 -6.74 12.35
C ARG A 74 12.56 -7.35 11.37
N ALA A 75 12.07 -7.99 10.32
CA ALA A 75 12.89 -8.60 9.27
C ALA A 75 13.32 -7.61 8.19
N HIS A 76 12.92 -6.34 8.32
CA HIS A 76 13.16 -5.29 7.33
C HIS A 76 12.62 -5.65 5.93
N GLU A 77 11.52 -6.37 5.89
CA GLU A 77 10.86 -6.79 4.66
C GLU A 77 9.77 -5.79 4.25
N PRO A 78 9.41 -5.73 2.95
CA PRO A 78 8.28 -4.94 2.47
C PRO A 78 7.03 -5.22 3.28
N ALA A 79 6.37 -4.18 3.79
CA ALA A 79 5.24 -4.28 4.70
C ALA A 79 4.24 -3.13 4.50
N SER A 80 3.08 -3.24 5.13
CA SER A 80 2.06 -2.19 5.09
C SER A 80 2.07 -1.35 6.36
N TRP A 81 1.86 -0.05 6.21
CA TRP A 81 1.46 0.85 7.29
C TRP A 81 -0.03 0.76 7.55
N GLY A 82 -0.46 1.10 8.76
CA GLY A 82 -1.83 1.48 9.07
C GLY A 82 -2.08 2.94 8.69
N ILE A 83 -3.24 3.21 8.10
CA ILE A 83 -3.71 4.57 7.81
C ILE A 83 -4.58 5.00 8.99
N GLU A 84 -4.05 5.88 9.83
CA GLU A 84 -4.78 6.45 10.96
C GLU A 84 -5.50 7.73 10.53
N TRP A 85 -6.78 7.83 10.82
CA TRP A 85 -7.59 9.03 10.63
C TRP A 85 -7.40 9.96 11.82
N LEU A 86 -6.81 11.14 11.60
CA LEU A 86 -6.39 12.06 12.67
C LEU A 86 -7.54 12.54 13.56
N GLU A 87 -8.74 12.70 12.99
CA GLU A 87 -9.91 13.16 13.75
C GLU A 87 -10.31 12.19 14.88
N THR A 88 -10.08 10.88 14.69
CA THR A 88 -10.54 9.86 15.65
C THR A 88 -9.41 9.01 16.23
N GLY A 89 -8.20 9.11 15.71
CA GLY A 89 -7.07 8.25 16.07
C GLY A 89 -7.22 6.78 15.64
N ARG A 90 -8.25 6.46 14.83
CA ARG A 90 -8.54 5.09 14.41
C ARG A 90 -7.80 4.72 13.14
N VAL A 91 -7.35 3.47 13.05
CA VAL A 91 -6.84 2.89 11.81
C VAL A 91 -8.00 2.52 10.90
N ILE A 92 -8.08 3.18 9.74
CA ILE A 92 -9.19 3.06 8.78
C ILE A 92 -8.83 2.29 7.51
N GLY A 93 -7.60 1.84 7.38
CA GLY A 93 -7.10 1.12 6.21
C GLY A 93 -5.63 0.79 6.34
N THR A 94 -5.09 0.20 5.29
CA THR A 94 -3.65 -0.09 5.18
C THR A 94 -3.14 0.29 3.80
N ILE A 95 -1.85 0.64 3.72
CA ILE A 95 -1.13 0.91 2.48
C ILE A 95 0.33 0.52 2.67
N GLY A 96 0.99 -0.05 1.65
CA GLY A 96 2.40 -0.39 1.76
C GLY A 96 2.97 -1.01 0.51
N PHE A 97 4.26 -1.30 0.53
CA PHE A 97 4.93 -1.98 -0.56
C PHE A 97 4.75 -3.49 -0.43
N MET A 98 4.24 -4.11 -1.49
CA MET A 98 3.98 -5.56 -1.56
C MET A 98 5.27 -6.32 -1.85
N TRP A 99 6.07 -5.76 -2.76
CA TRP A 99 7.42 -6.23 -3.09
C TRP A 99 8.30 -5.04 -3.46
N ILE A 100 9.62 -5.27 -3.42
CA ILE A 100 10.67 -4.38 -3.91
C ILE A 100 11.65 -5.22 -4.71
N GLN A 101 12.02 -4.69 -5.85
CA GLN A 101 13.03 -5.25 -6.74
C GLN A 101 14.23 -4.29 -6.75
N GLU A 102 15.25 -4.62 -5.97
CA GLU A 102 16.42 -3.75 -5.73
C GLU A 102 17.18 -3.48 -7.03
N ASP A 103 17.46 -4.53 -7.82
CA ASP A 103 18.19 -4.42 -9.09
C ASP A 103 17.59 -3.41 -10.08
N ASN A 104 16.28 -3.19 -10.00
CA ASN A 104 15.55 -2.28 -10.89
C ASN A 104 15.05 -1.01 -10.19
N ASN A 105 15.33 -0.85 -8.91
CA ASN A 105 14.79 0.24 -8.11
C ASN A 105 13.27 0.40 -8.28
N ALA A 106 12.54 -0.73 -8.25
CA ALA A 106 11.12 -0.81 -8.50
C ALA A 106 10.38 -1.43 -7.31
N ALA A 107 9.15 -0.97 -7.07
CA ALA A 107 8.29 -1.51 -6.04
C ALA A 107 6.82 -1.51 -6.48
N GLU A 108 6.02 -2.42 -5.92
CA GLU A 108 4.56 -2.40 -6.07
C GLU A 108 3.91 -1.94 -4.76
N VAL A 109 2.98 -0.99 -4.87
CA VAL A 109 2.16 -0.53 -3.75
C VAL A 109 0.79 -1.17 -3.79
N GLY A 110 0.33 -1.65 -2.61
CA GLY A 110 -1.02 -2.16 -2.42
C GLY A 110 -1.71 -1.46 -1.25
N TYR A 111 -3.05 -1.41 -1.28
CA TYR A 111 -3.83 -0.72 -0.26
C TYR A 111 -5.24 -1.29 -0.08
N SER A 112 -5.81 -1.02 1.09
CA SER A 112 -7.22 -1.23 1.39
C SER A 112 -7.75 -0.11 2.30
N LEU A 113 -9.04 0.20 2.23
CA LEU A 113 -9.67 1.28 2.98
C LEU A 113 -11.07 0.87 3.46
N ALA A 114 -11.41 1.23 4.66
CA ALA A 114 -12.75 1.08 5.22
C ALA A 114 -13.79 1.75 4.31
N ARG A 115 -14.92 1.06 4.07
CA ARG A 115 -15.96 1.47 3.11
C ARG A 115 -16.54 2.85 3.40
N GLU A 116 -16.70 3.19 4.69
CA GLU A 116 -17.20 4.50 5.14
C GLU A 116 -16.32 5.69 4.73
N PHE A 117 -15.06 5.42 4.31
CA PHE A 117 -14.11 6.43 3.85
C PHE A 117 -13.91 6.46 2.32
N TRP A 118 -14.65 5.62 1.57
CA TRP A 118 -14.56 5.62 0.11
C TRP A 118 -15.10 6.93 -0.48
N ASN A 119 -14.63 7.26 -1.68
CA ASN A 119 -15.01 8.46 -2.45
C ASN A 119 -14.73 9.81 -1.75
N ARG A 120 -13.91 9.80 -0.67
CA ARG A 120 -13.55 11.02 0.10
C ARG A 120 -12.12 11.51 -0.18
N GLY A 121 -11.44 10.93 -1.17
CA GLY A 121 -10.06 11.27 -1.54
C GLY A 121 -8.99 10.76 -0.55
N ILE A 122 -9.38 9.99 0.48
CA ILE A 122 -8.49 9.50 1.54
C ILE A 122 -7.38 8.62 0.97
N MET A 123 -7.73 7.61 0.16
CA MET A 123 -6.72 6.72 -0.41
C MET A 123 -5.81 7.45 -1.42
N THR A 124 -6.31 8.44 -2.14
CA THR A 124 -5.49 9.28 -3.02
C THR A 124 -4.46 10.07 -2.22
N GLU A 125 -4.85 10.62 -1.07
CA GLU A 125 -3.95 11.34 -0.16
C GLU A 125 -2.88 10.41 0.41
N ALA A 126 -3.26 9.23 0.90
CA ALA A 126 -2.33 8.22 1.41
C ALA A 126 -1.35 7.74 0.34
N LEU A 127 -1.85 7.41 -0.86
CA LEU A 127 -1.02 6.93 -1.95
C LEU A 127 -0.01 7.98 -2.43
N LYS A 128 -0.39 9.26 -2.49
CA LYS A 128 0.54 10.35 -2.80
C LYS A 128 1.68 10.44 -1.79
N ALA A 129 1.39 10.30 -0.50
CA ALA A 129 2.42 10.33 0.54
C ALA A 129 3.39 9.14 0.42
N VAL A 130 2.87 7.93 0.14
CA VAL A 130 3.70 6.73 -0.04
C VAL A 130 4.53 6.81 -1.33
N ILE A 131 3.98 7.30 -2.44
CA ILE A 131 4.74 7.54 -3.68
C ILE A 131 5.87 8.55 -3.42
N GLY A 132 5.57 9.65 -2.71
CA GLY A 132 6.58 10.63 -2.34
C GLY A 132 7.71 10.02 -1.52
N HIS A 133 7.39 9.22 -0.50
CA HIS A 133 8.37 8.48 0.29
C HIS A 133 9.19 7.51 -0.58
N GLY A 134 8.54 6.75 -1.45
CA GLY A 134 9.24 5.82 -2.34
C GLY A 134 10.29 6.52 -3.22
N PHE A 135 9.97 7.69 -3.78
CA PHE A 135 10.92 8.42 -4.61
C PHE A 135 11.98 9.21 -3.82
N MET A 136 11.60 9.86 -2.73
CA MET A 136 12.49 10.78 -2.02
C MET A 136 13.24 10.10 -0.87
N GLY A 137 12.60 9.14 -0.20
CA GLY A 137 13.18 8.44 0.95
C GLY A 137 13.85 7.11 0.58
N MET A 138 13.31 6.41 -0.43
CA MET A 138 13.80 5.09 -0.83
C MET A 138 14.56 5.09 -2.16
N ASN A 139 14.73 6.23 -2.80
CA ASN A 139 15.40 6.37 -4.09
C ASN A 139 14.86 5.44 -5.21
N LEU A 140 13.59 5.02 -5.15
CA LEU A 140 12.99 4.20 -6.18
C LEU A 140 12.99 4.95 -7.53
N ASN A 141 13.11 4.19 -8.62
CA ASN A 141 12.94 4.70 -9.98
C ASN A 141 11.50 4.52 -10.48
N ARG A 142 10.82 3.46 -10.00
CA ARG A 142 9.50 3.06 -10.48
C ARG A 142 8.62 2.57 -9.32
N ILE A 143 7.37 3.02 -9.31
CA ILE A 143 6.34 2.51 -8.38
C ILE A 143 5.17 2.02 -9.21
N GLU A 144 4.82 0.76 -9.01
CA GLU A 144 3.71 0.08 -9.66
C GLU A 144 2.52 -0.06 -8.71
N ALA A 145 1.35 -0.24 -9.29
CA ALA A 145 0.14 -0.70 -8.61
C ALA A 145 -0.74 -1.44 -9.61
N GLN A 146 -1.47 -2.44 -9.14
CA GLN A 146 -2.41 -3.17 -9.98
C GLN A 146 -3.77 -3.31 -9.30
N HIS A 147 -4.81 -3.48 -10.10
CA HIS A 147 -6.15 -3.76 -9.60
C HIS A 147 -6.87 -4.71 -10.55
N GLU A 148 -7.80 -5.51 -10.02
CA GLU A 148 -8.71 -6.27 -10.88
C GLU A 148 -9.45 -5.33 -11.83
N THR A 149 -9.61 -5.70 -13.09
CA THR A 149 -10.31 -4.88 -14.10
C THR A 149 -11.74 -4.54 -13.68
N THR A 150 -12.33 -5.36 -12.80
CA THR A 150 -13.66 -5.15 -12.19
C THR A 150 -13.67 -4.17 -11.02
N ASN A 151 -12.50 -3.59 -10.63
CA ASN A 151 -12.38 -2.59 -9.57
C ASN A 151 -11.94 -1.21 -10.11
N PRO A 152 -12.77 -0.50 -10.87
CA PRO A 152 -12.42 0.79 -11.48
C PRO A 152 -12.11 1.89 -10.43
N ALA A 153 -12.61 1.73 -9.20
CA ALA A 153 -12.36 2.69 -8.11
C ALA A 153 -10.87 2.74 -7.75
N SER A 154 -10.20 1.58 -7.67
CA SER A 154 -8.75 1.52 -7.43
C SER A 154 -7.96 2.20 -8.57
N GLY A 155 -8.33 1.93 -9.83
CA GLY A 155 -7.72 2.60 -10.98
C GLY A 155 -7.94 4.12 -10.98
N ALA A 156 -9.08 4.60 -10.47
CA ALA A 156 -9.32 6.04 -10.32
C ALA A 156 -8.39 6.68 -9.28
N VAL A 157 -8.08 5.97 -8.18
CA VAL A 157 -7.09 6.43 -7.19
C VAL A 157 -5.70 6.52 -7.83
N MET A 158 -5.28 5.50 -8.56
CA MET A 158 -3.97 5.47 -9.26
C MET A 158 -3.83 6.64 -10.24
N ARG A 159 -4.83 6.87 -11.08
CA ARG A 159 -4.83 8.01 -12.03
C ARG A 159 -4.75 9.36 -11.34
N LYS A 160 -5.45 9.55 -10.20
CA LYS A 160 -5.37 10.79 -9.40
C LYS A 160 -4.01 10.99 -8.75
N CYS A 161 -3.22 9.93 -8.64
CA CYS A 161 -1.82 9.98 -8.22
C CYS A 161 -0.83 10.05 -9.40
N HIS A 162 -1.32 10.35 -10.61
CA HIS A 162 -0.54 10.48 -11.85
C HIS A 162 0.14 9.19 -12.31
N MET A 163 -0.33 8.03 -11.85
CA MET A 163 0.11 6.75 -12.39
C MET A 163 -0.55 6.53 -13.76
N LEU A 164 0.24 6.08 -14.73
CA LEU A 164 -0.20 5.76 -16.08
C LEU A 164 -0.57 4.29 -16.18
N LYS A 165 -1.69 3.98 -16.83
CA LYS A 165 -2.01 2.59 -17.19
C LYS A 165 -1.07 2.12 -18.29
N GLU A 166 -0.34 1.03 -18.04
CA GLU A 166 0.61 0.45 -19.00
C GLU A 166 0.03 -0.75 -19.75
N GLY A 167 -1.00 -1.38 -19.20
CA GLY A 167 -1.64 -2.51 -19.87
C GLY A 167 -2.63 -3.27 -19.00
N THR A 168 -3.23 -4.28 -19.61
CA THR A 168 -4.08 -5.26 -18.94
C THR A 168 -3.40 -6.63 -19.04
N LEU A 169 -3.14 -7.25 -17.90
CA LEU A 169 -2.55 -8.58 -17.79
C LEU A 169 -3.67 -9.60 -17.59
N ARG A 170 -3.89 -10.45 -18.59
CA ARG A 170 -4.97 -11.45 -18.55
C ARG A 170 -4.63 -12.62 -17.64
N GLY A 171 -5.59 -13.04 -16.80
CA GLY A 171 -5.45 -14.18 -15.91
C GLY A 171 -4.29 -14.06 -14.92
N ARG A 172 -3.88 -12.84 -14.58
CA ARG A 172 -2.66 -12.53 -13.82
C ARG A 172 -2.70 -13.00 -12.38
N LEU A 173 -3.86 -12.91 -11.73
CA LEU A 173 -4.01 -13.28 -10.34
C LEU A 173 -5.05 -14.38 -10.17
N PHE A 174 -4.78 -15.34 -9.30
CA PHE A 174 -5.79 -16.26 -8.80
C PHE A 174 -6.39 -15.66 -7.54
N ASN A 175 -7.65 -15.24 -7.61
CA ASN A 175 -8.34 -14.61 -6.50
C ASN A 175 -9.73 -15.23 -6.33
N LYS A 176 -10.04 -15.66 -5.11
CA LYS A 176 -11.34 -16.23 -4.71
C LYS A 176 -11.86 -17.31 -5.68
N GLY A 177 -10.98 -18.29 -5.97
CA GLY A 177 -11.33 -19.46 -6.78
C GLY A 177 -11.34 -19.25 -8.29
N ARG A 178 -10.89 -18.09 -8.79
CA ARG A 178 -10.84 -17.80 -10.24
C ARG A 178 -9.59 -17.01 -10.62
N TYR A 179 -9.17 -17.16 -11.88
CA TYR A 179 -8.19 -16.25 -12.47
C TYR A 179 -8.86 -14.93 -12.86
N VAL A 180 -8.22 -13.83 -12.55
CA VAL A 180 -8.72 -12.47 -12.83
C VAL A 180 -7.70 -11.68 -13.65
N ASP A 181 -8.21 -10.84 -14.52
CA ASP A 181 -7.42 -9.86 -15.25
C ASP A 181 -7.15 -8.66 -14.37
N VAL A 182 -5.95 -8.10 -14.50
CA VAL A 182 -5.57 -6.89 -13.78
C VAL A 182 -5.10 -5.80 -14.73
N ASP A 183 -5.43 -4.56 -14.39
CA ASP A 183 -4.85 -3.38 -15.00
C ASP A 183 -3.61 -2.98 -14.21
N LEU A 184 -2.47 -2.89 -14.90
CA LEU A 184 -1.20 -2.45 -14.36
C LEU A 184 -1.04 -0.94 -14.58
N TYR A 185 -0.71 -0.23 -13.50
CA TYR A 185 -0.38 1.18 -13.48
C TYR A 185 1.03 1.39 -12.94
N ALA A 186 1.71 2.43 -13.42
CA ALA A 186 3.00 2.81 -12.90
C ALA A 186 3.21 4.32 -12.94
N ILE A 187 4.14 4.78 -12.10
CA ILE A 187 4.71 6.12 -12.13
C ILE A 187 6.22 6.01 -12.04
N LEU A 188 6.94 6.80 -12.84
CA LEU A 188 8.39 6.84 -12.82
C LEU A 188 8.86 8.09 -12.06
N ARG A 189 10.04 8.01 -11.45
CA ARG A 189 10.68 9.14 -10.77
C ARG A 189 10.74 10.39 -11.64
N LYS A 190 11.12 10.26 -12.93
CA LYS A 190 11.21 11.38 -13.86
C LYS A 190 9.89 12.11 -14.10
N ASP A 191 8.75 11.42 -13.88
CA ASP A 191 7.40 11.96 -14.06
C ASP A 191 6.81 12.49 -12.75
N TYR A 192 7.45 12.17 -11.62
CA TYR A 192 7.04 12.64 -10.30
C TYR A 192 7.40 14.11 -10.11
N ARG A 193 6.36 14.94 -9.90
CA ARG A 193 6.53 16.35 -9.59
C ARG A 193 6.15 16.59 -8.13
N HIS A 194 7.09 17.10 -7.34
CA HIS A 194 6.78 17.64 -6.03
C HIS A 194 5.76 18.80 -6.21
N ARG A 195 4.54 18.59 -5.70
CA ARG A 195 3.53 19.64 -5.58
C ARG A 195 3.13 19.80 -4.12
#